data_d0223689655ef4a89dc32294d43c4fe9
#
_entry.id   d0223689655ef4a89dc32294d43c4fe9
#
_cell.length_a   1.000
_cell.length_b   1.000
_cell.length_c   1.000
_cell.angle_alpha   90.00
_cell.angle_beta   90.00
_cell.angle_gamma   90.00
#
_symmetry.space_group_name_H-M   'P 1'
#
loop_
_entity.id
_entity.type
_entity.pdbx_description
1 polymer ?
#
loop_
_entity_poly.entity_id
_entity_poly.type
_entity_poly.pdbx_seq_one_letter_code
_entity_poly.pdbx_strand_id
1 'polypeptide(L)'
;MTSTASAVESAQRSLAATARLARFEQLRHRTAPLTVAQVRAQCRALVDQVMGEAGLYAPEHAALALLQSEGDGNEAAVILRAYRQTLTRAYTTEIIDTAGMRMLRRISSAFREIPGGQILGPTRDYSQRLLEPELAHETEATVEAARARFLGLAPERTPQPLRTFSKVTSLLRNEGLLRPANEHEDTRVQDITREPLAFPAPRSARLQALARGSTGALMALAYSGMRGQGGDHPTIGEVRVGYVALRVTDRRGRRRQLGKMLVTEAENISKIKVKKKDPVPYLSLGYGLCFGQNETKAICMGMLDRSMRIGGDGAPAISQEFVLYH
;
A
#
# COMPACT_ATOMS: atom_id res chain seq x y z
N MET A 1 -19.19 5.75 -46.25
CA MET A 1 -18.11 6.19 -45.35
C MET A 1 -18.44 7.48 -44.56
N THR A 2 -19.33 8.36 -45.02
CA THR A 2 -19.76 9.59 -44.34
C THR A 2 -20.64 9.38 -43.09
N SER A 3 -21.37 8.27 -43.01
CA SER A 3 -22.28 7.97 -41.88
C SER A 3 -21.56 7.61 -40.57
N THR A 4 -20.44 6.90 -40.61
CA THR A 4 -19.68 6.49 -39.43
C THR A 4 -18.91 7.66 -38.79
N ALA A 5 -18.34 8.56 -39.59
CA ALA A 5 -17.66 9.74 -39.10
C ALA A 5 -18.64 10.68 -38.37
N SER A 6 -19.85 10.92 -38.92
CA SER A 6 -20.89 11.72 -38.29
C SER A 6 -21.39 11.12 -36.97
N ALA A 7 -21.51 9.77 -36.89
CA ALA A 7 -21.91 9.10 -35.66
C ALA A 7 -20.83 9.22 -34.57
N VAL A 8 -19.55 9.11 -34.92
CA VAL A 8 -18.42 9.29 -34.02
C VAL A 8 -18.35 10.71 -33.47
N GLU A 9 -18.51 11.73 -34.33
CA GLU A 9 -18.56 13.13 -33.92
C GLU A 9 -19.75 13.43 -33.01
N SER A 10 -20.90 12.85 -33.27
CA SER A 10 -22.09 12.98 -32.43
C SER A 10 -21.85 12.37 -31.04
N ALA A 11 -21.28 11.17 -30.99
CA ALA A 11 -20.93 10.51 -29.73
C ALA A 11 -19.89 11.32 -28.94
N GLN A 12 -18.86 11.85 -29.58
CA GLN A 12 -17.86 12.72 -28.93
C GLN A 12 -18.48 13.99 -28.37
N ARG A 13 -19.40 14.63 -29.11
CA ARG A 13 -20.14 15.82 -28.61
C ARG A 13 -21.00 15.49 -27.40
N SER A 14 -21.68 14.36 -27.41
CA SER A 14 -22.51 13.91 -26.29
C SER A 14 -21.66 13.63 -25.04
N LEU A 15 -20.51 12.95 -25.18
CA LEU A 15 -19.58 12.70 -24.07
C LEU A 15 -19.01 14.00 -23.50
N ALA A 16 -18.65 14.96 -24.36
CA ALA A 16 -18.16 16.25 -23.91
C ALA A 16 -19.26 17.09 -23.22
N ALA A 17 -20.52 16.94 -23.63
CA ALA A 17 -21.65 17.59 -22.96
C ALA A 17 -21.91 16.97 -21.58
N THR A 18 -21.85 15.64 -21.46
CA THR A 18 -21.99 14.93 -20.19
C THR A 18 -20.90 15.33 -19.20
N ALA A 19 -19.64 15.39 -19.64
CA ALA A 19 -18.54 15.82 -18.78
C ALA A 19 -18.71 17.28 -18.29
N ARG A 20 -19.23 18.16 -19.16
CA ARG A 20 -19.54 19.55 -18.76
C ARG A 20 -20.69 19.61 -17.76
N LEU A 21 -21.72 18.80 -17.93
CA LEU A 21 -22.84 18.72 -17.00
C LEU A 21 -22.38 18.21 -15.63
N ALA A 22 -21.59 17.15 -15.58
CA ALA A 22 -21.01 16.64 -14.32
C ALA A 22 -20.20 17.73 -13.61
N ARG A 23 -19.37 18.46 -14.36
CA ARG A 23 -18.61 19.58 -13.78
C ARG A 23 -19.50 20.73 -13.30
N PHE A 24 -20.59 21.02 -13.99
CA PHE A 24 -21.57 22.00 -13.55
C PHE A 24 -22.24 21.55 -12.24
N GLU A 25 -22.69 20.31 -12.15
CA GLU A 25 -23.30 19.76 -10.93
C GLU A 25 -22.39 19.88 -9.72
N GLN A 26 -21.11 19.58 -9.91
CA GLN A 26 -20.06 19.70 -8.89
C GLN A 26 -19.94 21.14 -8.34
N LEU A 27 -20.13 22.15 -9.19
CA LEU A 27 -19.88 23.55 -8.87
C LEU A 27 -21.18 24.40 -8.67
N ARG A 28 -22.35 23.81 -8.89
CA ARG A 28 -23.63 24.57 -8.92
C ARG A 28 -23.95 25.26 -7.59
N HIS A 29 -23.51 24.74 -6.47
CA HIS A 29 -23.78 25.30 -5.15
C HIS A 29 -22.81 26.42 -4.73
N ARG A 30 -21.95 26.87 -5.65
CA ARG A 30 -21.03 28.01 -5.46
C ARG A 30 -20.10 27.87 -4.24
N THR A 31 -19.78 26.64 -3.83
CA THR A 31 -18.74 26.41 -2.83
C THR A 31 -17.37 26.72 -3.44
N ALA A 32 -16.39 27.06 -2.61
CA ALA A 32 -15.02 27.18 -3.05
C ALA A 32 -14.53 25.83 -3.61
N PRO A 33 -13.89 25.79 -4.79
CA PRO A 33 -13.40 24.55 -5.36
C PRO A 33 -12.24 24.00 -4.51
N LEU A 34 -12.22 22.68 -4.28
CA LEU A 34 -11.09 22.01 -3.67
C LEU A 34 -9.86 22.14 -4.57
N THR A 35 -8.70 22.32 -3.97
CA THR A 35 -7.41 22.35 -4.66
C THR A 35 -6.71 21.00 -4.53
N VAL A 36 -5.84 20.67 -5.49
CA VAL A 36 -4.98 19.48 -5.43
C VAL A 36 -4.14 19.48 -4.14
N ALA A 37 -3.65 20.65 -3.70
CA ALA A 37 -2.87 20.79 -2.48
C ALA A 37 -3.67 20.41 -1.22
N GLN A 38 -4.94 20.83 -1.15
CA GLN A 38 -5.82 20.46 -0.03
C GLN A 38 -6.11 18.96 0.00
N VAL A 39 -6.48 18.36 -1.13
CA VAL A 39 -6.73 16.92 -1.23
C VAL A 39 -5.46 16.14 -0.83
N ARG A 40 -4.29 16.52 -1.36
CA ARG A 40 -3.02 15.87 -1.02
C ARG A 40 -2.70 15.95 0.47
N ALA A 41 -2.95 17.10 1.11
CA ALA A 41 -2.60 17.32 2.51
C ALA A 41 -3.60 16.69 3.48
N GLN A 42 -4.89 16.78 3.19
CA GLN A 42 -5.96 16.45 4.12
C GLN A 42 -6.55 15.04 3.88
N CYS A 43 -6.54 14.55 2.62
CA CYS A 43 -6.99 13.20 2.27
C CYS A 43 -5.83 12.21 2.09
N ARG A 44 -4.79 12.33 2.91
CA ARG A 44 -3.52 11.60 2.78
C ARG A 44 -3.71 10.09 2.61
N ALA A 45 -4.53 9.46 3.44
CA ALA A 45 -4.75 8.02 3.40
C ALA A 45 -5.38 7.56 2.07
N LEU A 46 -6.29 8.35 1.52
CA LEU A 46 -6.93 8.06 0.24
C LEU A 46 -5.96 8.27 -0.93
N VAL A 47 -5.13 9.32 -0.88
CA VAL A 47 -4.04 9.53 -1.86
C VAL A 47 -3.07 8.35 -1.88
N ASP A 48 -2.67 7.87 -0.71
CA ASP A 48 -1.77 6.72 -0.57
C ASP A 48 -2.41 5.43 -1.10
N GLN A 49 -3.70 5.21 -0.84
CA GLN A 49 -4.45 4.09 -1.37
C GLN A 49 -4.48 4.11 -2.91
N VAL A 50 -4.87 5.24 -3.50
CA VAL A 50 -4.95 5.42 -4.97
C VAL A 50 -3.60 5.18 -5.63
N MET A 51 -2.51 5.70 -5.07
CA MET A 51 -1.15 5.43 -5.57
C MET A 51 -0.82 3.93 -5.57
N GLY A 52 -1.14 3.25 -4.47
CA GLY A 52 -0.91 1.81 -4.34
C GLY A 52 -1.69 1.00 -5.38
N GLU A 53 -2.99 1.27 -5.51
CA GLU A 53 -3.88 0.56 -6.42
C GLU A 53 -3.60 0.85 -7.90
N ALA A 54 -3.20 2.08 -8.23
CA ALA A 54 -2.74 2.43 -9.57
C ALA A 54 -1.33 1.90 -9.90
N GLY A 55 -0.53 1.59 -8.89
CA GLY A 55 0.87 1.20 -9.06
C GLY A 55 1.75 2.33 -9.57
N LEU A 56 1.46 3.58 -9.15
CA LEU A 56 2.22 4.77 -9.50
C LEU A 56 2.41 5.65 -8.25
N TYR A 57 3.65 5.84 -7.81
CA TYR A 57 3.98 6.75 -6.72
C TYR A 57 4.04 8.19 -7.22
N ALA A 58 2.91 8.87 -7.21
CA ALA A 58 2.76 10.24 -7.69
C ALA A 58 1.67 10.97 -6.87
N PRO A 59 1.99 11.50 -5.66
CA PRO A 59 0.99 12.05 -4.73
C PRO A 59 0.14 13.18 -5.32
N GLU A 60 0.73 14.04 -6.14
CA GLU A 60 0.00 15.14 -6.76
C GLU A 60 -0.97 14.67 -7.85
N HIS A 61 -0.54 13.69 -8.67
CA HIS A 61 -1.41 13.12 -9.69
C HIS A 61 -2.52 12.27 -9.08
N ALA A 62 -2.25 11.57 -7.97
CA ALA A 62 -3.28 10.85 -7.22
C ALA A 62 -4.32 11.81 -6.62
N ALA A 63 -3.88 12.93 -6.05
CA ALA A 63 -4.78 13.97 -5.55
C ALA A 63 -5.60 14.63 -6.68
N LEU A 64 -4.99 14.84 -7.85
CA LEU A 64 -5.69 15.34 -9.04
C LEU A 64 -6.74 14.34 -9.54
N ALA A 65 -6.40 13.04 -9.59
CA ALA A 65 -7.34 11.99 -9.98
C ALA A 65 -8.53 11.92 -9.01
N LEU A 66 -8.29 12.02 -7.70
CA LEU A 66 -9.35 12.12 -6.69
C LEU A 66 -10.25 13.34 -6.87
N LEU A 67 -9.66 14.47 -7.20
CA LEU A 67 -10.42 15.68 -7.50
C LEU A 67 -11.32 15.50 -8.73
N GLN A 68 -10.78 14.84 -9.76
CA GLN A 68 -11.49 14.57 -11.01
C GLN A 68 -12.63 13.56 -10.84
N SER A 69 -12.45 12.57 -9.96
CA SER A 69 -13.43 11.51 -9.64
C SER A 69 -14.35 11.86 -8.47
N GLU A 70 -14.41 13.12 -8.04
CA GLU A 70 -15.27 13.59 -6.94
C GLU A 70 -15.03 12.83 -5.61
N GLY A 71 -13.82 12.32 -5.41
CA GLY A 71 -13.43 11.57 -4.22
C GLY A 71 -13.62 10.06 -4.33
N ASP A 72 -14.13 9.53 -5.45
CA ASP A 72 -14.17 8.09 -5.69
C ASP A 72 -12.75 7.54 -5.87
N GLY A 73 -12.29 6.79 -4.86
CA GLY A 73 -10.94 6.21 -4.86
C GLY A 73 -10.74 5.12 -5.92
N ASN A 74 -11.79 4.39 -6.28
CA ASN A 74 -11.70 3.34 -7.30
C ASN A 74 -11.54 3.97 -8.68
N GLU A 75 -12.38 4.96 -9.01
CA GLU A 75 -12.27 5.69 -10.27
C GLU A 75 -10.95 6.46 -10.35
N ALA A 76 -10.53 7.12 -9.27
CA ALA A 76 -9.22 7.78 -9.20
C ALA A 76 -8.05 6.82 -9.49
N ALA A 77 -8.12 5.58 -8.98
CA ALA A 77 -7.10 4.56 -9.26
C ALA A 77 -7.12 4.13 -10.74
N VAL A 78 -8.28 4.03 -11.38
CA VAL A 78 -8.41 3.76 -12.82
C VAL A 78 -7.80 4.90 -13.64
N ILE A 79 -8.15 6.15 -13.34
CA ILE A 79 -7.61 7.35 -14.00
C ILE A 79 -6.08 7.40 -13.87
N LEU A 80 -5.57 7.21 -12.65
CA LEU A 80 -4.11 7.24 -12.41
C LEU A 80 -3.39 6.06 -13.08
N ARG A 81 -4.01 4.89 -13.17
CA ARG A 81 -3.50 3.74 -13.89
C ARG A 81 -3.44 4.00 -15.40
N ALA A 82 -4.47 4.62 -15.96
CA ALA A 82 -4.47 5.04 -17.37
C ALA A 82 -3.36 6.07 -17.63
N TYR A 83 -3.22 7.07 -16.78
CA TYR A 83 -2.12 8.05 -16.88
C TYR A 83 -0.75 7.39 -16.83
N ARG A 84 -0.53 6.41 -15.95
CA ARG A 84 0.73 5.67 -15.89
C ARG A 84 1.10 5.03 -17.23
N GLN A 85 0.12 4.58 -18.03
CA GLN A 85 0.39 3.97 -19.33
C GLN A 85 0.94 4.96 -20.36
N THR A 86 0.74 6.27 -20.16
CA THR A 86 1.30 7.31 -21.02
C THR A 86 2.76 7.65 -20.69
N LEU A 87 3.27 7.18 -19.55
CA LEU A 87 4.62 7.51 -19.09
C LEU A 87 5.66 6.55 -19.63
N THR A 88 6.77 7.09 -20.09
CA THR A 88 7.94 6.32 -20.51
C THR A 88 8.76 5.89 -19.30
N ARG A 89 9.08 4.59 -19.19
CA ARG A 89 10.00 4.08 -18.17
C ARG A 89 11.44 4.37 -18.60
N ALA A 90 12.07 5.36 -17.97
CA ALA A 90 13.45 5.75 -18.26
C ALA A 90 14.47 4.82 -17.61
N TYR A 91 14.20 4.35 -16.38
CA TYR A 91 15.12 3.54 -15.59
C TYR A 91 14.36 2.47 -14.79
N THR A 92 15.13 1.48 -14.33
CA THR A 92 14.71 0.54 -13.28
C THR A 92 15.56 0.80 -12.03
N THR A 93 14.94 0.84 -10.86
CA THR A 93 15.67 1.03 -9.60
C THR A 93 16.54 -0.18 -9.29
N GLU A 94 17.63 0.05 -8.56
CA GLU A 94 18.34 -1.03 -7.88
C GLU A 94 17.40 -1.70 -6.86
N ILE A 95 17.74 -2.93 -6.46
CA ILE A 95 17.01 -3.64 -5.40
C ILE A 95 17.08 -2.80 -4.12
N ILE A 96 15.92 -2.59 -3.50
CA ILE A 96 15.78 -1.80 -2.29
C ILE A 96 15.77 -2.75 -1.10
N ASP A 97 16.78 -2.62 -0.23
CA ASP A 97 16.76 -3.28 1.07
C ASP A 97 15.92 -2.44 2.05
N THR A 98 14.76 -2.98 2.43
CA THR A 98 13.87 -2.34 3.39
C THR A 98 14.39 -2.38 4.82
N ALA A 99 15.46 -3.11 5.14
CA ALA A 99 16.15 -3.00 6.43
C ALA A 99 16.70 -1.58 6.66
N GLY A 100 17.08 -0.88 5.57
CA GLY A 100 17.50 0.52 5.59
C GLY A 100 16.35 1.54 5.61
N MET A 101 15.11 1.14 5.82
CA MET A 101 13.95 2.04 5.88
C MET A 101 14.09 3.04 7.03
N ARG A 102 13.87 4.32 6.74
CA ARG A 102 13.79 5.38 7.74
C ARG A 102 12.36 5.45 8.28
N MET A 103 12.16 4.99 9.50
CA MET A 103 10.84 4.71 10.03
C MET A 103 10.12 5.94 10.55
N LEU A 104 8.84 6.05 10.18
CA LEU A 104 7.84 6.96 10.77
C LEU A 104 6.97 6.22 11.79
N ARG A 105 6.69 4.94 11.53
CA ARG A 105 5.86 4.07 12.36
C ARG A 105 6.46 2.67 12.37
N ARG A 106 6.40 2.02 13.52
CA ARG A 106 6.84 0.64 13.72
C ARG A 106 6.04 0.00 14.83
N ILE A 107 5.31 -1.05 14.54
CA ILE A 107 4.52 -1.78 15.52
C ILE A 107 4.66 -3.30 15.34
N SER A 108 4.48 -4.02 16.44
CA SER A 108 4.32 -5.46 16.45
C SER A 108 3.15 -5.82 17.35
N SER A 109 2.27 -6.74 16.92
CA SER A 109 1.24 -7.33 17.77
C SER A 109 1.67 -8.69 18.32
N ALA A 110 2.69 -9.32 17.71
CA ALA A 110 3.22 -10.59 18.16
C ALA A 110 4.13 -10.44 19.39
N PHE A 111 4.84 -9.31 19.50
CA PHE A 111 5.82 -9.06 20.55
C PHE A 111 5.56 -7.74 21.23
N ARG A 112 5.47 -7.77 22.56
CA ARG A 112 5.32 -6.57 23.38
C ARG A 112 6.55 -5.68 23.29
N GLU A 113 7.72 -6.29 23.36
CA GLU A 113 9.00 -5.62 23.31
C GLU A 113 9.77 -6.08 22.08
N ILE A 114 10.22 -5.11 21.27
CA ILE A 114 11.03 -5.35 20.09
C ILE A 114 12.29 -4.46 20.18
N PRO A 115 13.44 -4.92 19.68
CA PRO A 115 14.67 -4.13 19.71
C PRO A 115 14.49 -2.77 19.03
N GLY A 116 14.81 -1.70 19.77
CA GLY A 116 14.62 -0.32 19.34
C GLY A 116 13.22 0.24 19.64
N GLY A 117 12.33 -0.57 20.22
CA GLY A 117 10.99 -0.16 20.65
C GLY A 117 9.98 -0.03 19.50
N GLN A 118 8.73 0.18 19.90
CA GLN A 118 7.62 0.49 19.00
C GLN A 118 7.52 1.99 18.79
N ILE A 119 7.13 2.40 17.58
CA ILE A 119 6.91 3.80 17.19
C ILE A 119 5.50 3.89 16.64
N LEU A 120 4.60 4.53 17.38
CA LEU A 120 3.19 4.61 16.98
C LEU A 120 2.99 5.49 15.75
N GLY A 121 3.66 6.63 15.69
CA GLY A 121 3.50 7.59 14.61
C GLY A 121 2.07 8.15 14.51
N PRO A 122 1.74 8.90 13.46
CA PRO A 122 0.40 9.43 13.24
C PRO A 122 -0.52 8.33 12.74
N THR A 123 -1.44 7.87 13.60
CA THR A 123 -2.39 6.80 13.29
C THR A 123 -3.73 7.03 14.00
N ARG A 124 -4.80 6.49 13.42
CA ARG A 124 -6.12 6.42 14.06
C ARG A 124 -6.44 5.04 14.65
N ASP A 125 -5.52 4.08 14.59
CA ASP A 125 -5.76 2.69 15.00
C ASP A 125 -6.16 2.56 16.48
N TYR A 126 -5.73 3.49 17.30
CA TYR A 126 -6.01 3.51 18.75
C TYR A 126 -7.09 4.53 19.12
N SER A 127 -7.71 5.21 18.16
CA SER A 127 -8.86 6.07 18.40
C SER A 127 -10.14 5.24 18.50
N GLN A 128 -11.14 5.76 19.20
CA GLN A 128 -12.45 5.10 19.29
C GLN A 128 -13.22 5.10 17.96
N ARG A 129 -12.74 5.86 16.96
CA ARG A 129 -13.36 6.00 15.63
C ARG A 129 -14.83 6.46 15.72
N LEU A 130 -15.12 7.31 16.67
CA LEU A 130 -16.41 7.98 16.79
C LEU A 130 -16.47 9.16 15.82
N LEU A 131 -17.69 9.53 15.46
CA LEU A 131 -17.92 10.75 14.69
C LEU A 131 -17.49 11.94 15.56
N GLU A 132 -16.78 12.88 14.96
CA GLU A 132 -16.28 14.11 15.60
C GLU A 132 -17.07 15.31 15.04
N PRO A 133 -18.26 15.66 15.64
CA PRO A 133 -19.11 16.72 15.11
C PRO A 133 -18.44 18.09 15.11
N GLU A 134 -17.45 18.28 15.97
CA GLU A 134 -16.69 19.54 16.08
C GLU A 134 -15.98 19.92 14.79
N LEU A 135 -15.61 18.92 13.96
CA LEU A 135 -14.98 19.16 12.66
C LEU A 135 -15.89 19.94 11.70
N ALA A 136 -17.21 19.89 11.88
CA ALA A 136 -18.16 20.66 11.09
C ALA A 136 -18.08 22.17 11.36
N HIS A 137 -17.46 22.56 12.46
CA HIS A 137 -17.35 23.94 12.90
C HIS A 137 -15.91 24.47 12.86
N GLU A 138 -14.99 23.72 12.23
CA GLU A 138 -13.61 24.17 12.09
C GLU A 138 -13.53 25.44 11.24
N THR A 139 -12.76 26.39 11.75
CA THR A 139 -12.39 27.63 11.09
C THR A 139 -10.87 27.71 10.95
N GLU A 140 -10.37 28.59 10.13
CA GLU A 140 -8.93 28.83 10.01
C GLU A 140 -8.30 29.17 11.39
N ALA A 141 -9.00 29.94 12.20
CA ALA A 141 -8.54 30.31 13.54
C ALA A 141 -8.48 29.12 14.50
N THR A 142 -9.48 28.20 14.47
CA THR A 142 -9.47 27.00 15.32
C THR A 142 -8.40 26.01 14.88
N VAL A 143 -8.18 25.86 13.58
CA VAL A 143 -7.10 25.02 13.02
C VAL A 143 -5.72 25.56 13.43
N GLU A 144 -5.51 26.88 13.32
CA GLU A 144 -4.23 27.47 13.72
C GLU A 144 -3.98 27.38 15.23
N ALA A 145 -5.02 27.56 16.05
CA ALA A 145 -4.94 27.36 17.49
C ALA A 145 -4.59 25.90 17.85
N ALA A 146 -5.18 24.90 17.14
CA ALA A 146 -4.86 23.50 17.32
C ALA A 146 -3.41 23.18 16.92
N ARG A 147 -2.93 23.77 15.82
CA ARG A 147 -1.52 23.65 15.39
C ARG A 147 -0.56 24.24 16.41
N ALA A 148 -0.85 25.45 16.86
CA ALA A 148 -0.01 26.13 17.86
C ALA A 148 0.05 25.32 19.18
N ARG A 149 -1.09 24.79 19.63
CA ARG A 149 -1.16 23.92 20.81
C ARG A 149 -0.31 22.65 20.60
N PHE A 150 -0.41 22.00 19.46
CA PHE A 150 0.39 20.81 19.16
C PHE A 150 1.89 21.12 19.15
N LEU A 151 2.30 22.22 18.52
CA LEU A 151 3.69 22.66 18.48
C LEU A 151 4.22 23.03 19.87
N GLY A 152 3.38 23.64 20.72
CA GLY A 152 3.73 23.97 22.13
C GLY A 152 3.86 22.71 23.01
N LEU A 153 3.18 21.60 22.67
CA LEU A 153 3.31 20.33 23.37
C LEU A 153 4.46 19.47 22.84
N ALA A 154 4.92 19.75 21.62
CA ALA A 154 6.05 19.03 21.04
C ALA A 154 7.34 19.40 21.81
N PRO A 155 8.08 18.43 22.36
CA PRO A 155 9.39 18.72 22.93
C PRO A 155 10.24 19.38 21.85
N GLU A 156 11.15 20.30 22.27
CA GLU A 156 12.07 20.96 21.36
C GLU A 156 12.64 19.94 20.37
N ARG A 157 12.17 20.01 19.13
CA ARG A 157 12.56 19.06 18.08
C ARG A 157 13.96 19.43 17.61
N THR A 158 14.96 18.94 18.31
CA THR A 158 16.20 18.65 17.60
C THR A 158 15.84 17.64 16.51
N PRO A 159 16.05 17.95 15.22
CA PRO A 159 15.74 17.01 14.13
C PRO A 159 16.56 15.74 14.35
N GLN A 160 15.98 14.76 15.01
CA GLN A 160 16.65 13.47 15.12
C GLN A 160 16.55 12.78 13.76
N PRO A 161 17.66 12.26 13.24
CA PRO A 161 17.61 11.47 12.02
C PRO A 161 16.65 10.30 12.23
N LEU A 162 15.79 10.05 11.26
CA LEU A 162 14.89 8.89 11.29
C LEU A 162 15.74 7.63 11.52
N ARG A 163 15.39 6.86 12.54
CA ARG A 163 16.15 5.68 12.94
C ARG A 163 15.88 4.51 12.02
N THR A 164 16.86 3.67 11.84
CA THR A 164 16.75 2.34 11.23
C THR A 164 16.89 1.29 12.32
N PHE A 165 16.17 0.18 12.20
CA PHE A 165 16.22 -0.91 13.17
C PHE A 165 16.26 -2.24 12.44
N SER A 166 16.89 -3.24 13.03
CA SER A 166 16.82 -4.60 12.54
C SER A 166 15.38 -5.10 12.52
N LYS A 167 15.02 -5.87 11.51
CA LYS A 167 13.69 -6.48 11.41
C LYS A 167 13.49 -7.51 12.52
N VAL A 168 12.27 -7.61 13.04
CA VAL A 168 11.87 -8.65 13.98
C VAL A 168 12.09 -10.03 13.37
N THR A 169 11.80 -10.21 12.10
CA THR A 169 12.03 -11.49 11.39
C THR A 169 13.50 -11.87 11.28
N SER A 170 14.42 -10.91 11.28
CA SER A 170 15.86 -11.22 11.34
C SER A 170 16.25 -11.85 12.67
N LEU A 171 15.67 -11.36 13.77
CA LEU A 171 15.87 -11.96 15.09
C LEU A 171 15.31 -13.38 15.16
N LEU A 172 14.08 -13.56 14.66
CA LEU A 172 13.45 -14.88 14.62
C LEU A 172 14.23 -15.90 13.77
N ARG A 173 14.89 -15.45 12.71
CA ARG A 173 15.80 -16.31 11.92
C ARG A 173 17.06 -16.68 12.69
N ASN A 174 17.66 -15.71 13.38
CA ASN A 174 18.84 -15.94 14.21
C ASN A 174 18.57 -16.91 15.36
N GLU A 175 17.34 -16.91 15.88
CA GLU A 175 16.87 -17.85 16.91
C GLU A 175 16.41 -19.19 16.34
N GLY A 176 16.47 -19.39 15.02
CA GLY A 176 16.04 -20.63 14.35
C GLY A 176 14.51 -20.82 14.30
N LEU A 177 13.72 -19.83 14.66
CA LEU A 177 12.25 -19.90 14.68
C LEU A 177 11.61 -19.73 13.30
N LEU A 178 12.29 -19.05 12.38
CA LEU A 178 11.90 -18.94 10.97
C LEU A 178 12.84 -19.80 10.13
N ARG A 179 12.25 -20.52 9.18
CA ARG A 179 13.06 -21.22 8.16
C ARG A 179 13.96 -20.21 7.44
N PRO A 180 15.20 -20.58 7.10
CA PRO A 180 16.01 -19.79 6.19
C PRO A 180 15.21 -19.46 4.93
N ALA A 181 15.41 -18.28 4.38
CA ALA A 181 14.88 -17.98 3.06
C ALA A 181 15.51 -18.98 2.08
N ASN A 182 14.68 -19.72 1.33
CA ASN A 182 15.20 -20.55 0.27
C ASN A 182 15.82 -19.60 -0.77
N GLU A 183 17.14 -19.60 -0.87
CA GLU A 183 17.90 -18.76 -1.82
C GLU A 183 17.54 -19.07 -3.29
N HIS A 184 16.80 -20.16 -3.52
CA HIS A 184 16.44 -20.66 -4.85
C HIS A 184 15.01 -20.35 -5.29
N GLU A 185 14.16 -19.77 -4.45
CA GLU A 185 12.85 -19.29 -4.88
C GLU A 185 13.01 -17.97 -5.63
N ASP A 186 12.85 -18.03 -6.95
CA ASP A 186 12.79 -16.87 -7.87
C ASP A 186 14.10 -16.06 -8.04
N THR A 187 15.05 -16.61 -8.74
CA THR A 187 16.22 -15.85 -9.24
C THR A 187 15.83 -14.81 -10.31
N ARG A 188 14.67 -14.98 -10.97
CA ARG A 188 14.13 -14.03 -11.96
C ARG A 188 12.90 -13.31 -11.41
N VAL A 189 13.01 -12.00 -11.25
CA VAL A 189 11.86 -11.15 -10.92
C VAL A 189 11.01 -10.95 -12.16
N GLN A 190 9.81 -11.54 -12.20
CA GLN A 190 8.85 -11.29 -13.26
C GLN A 190 8.24 -9.89 -13.12
N ASP A 191 8.19 -9.14 -14.21
CA ASP A 191 7.53 -7.82 -14.26
C ASP A 191 6.15 -7.95 -14.90
N ILE A 192 5.09 -8.00 -14.08
CA ILE A 192 3.71 -8.15 -14.55
C ILE A 192 3.19 -6.94 -15.35
N THR A 193 3.97 -5.87 -15.47
CA THR A 193 3.63 -4.75 -16.37
C THR A 193 4.10 -4.98 -17.80
N ARG A 194 4.91 -6.01 -18.04
CA ARG A 194 5.50 -6.35 -19.34
C ARG A 194 5.25 -7.78 -19.75
N GLU A 195 5.10 -8.66 -18.78
CA GLU A 195 4.90 -10.09 -18.99
C GLU A 195 3.51 -10.49 -18.47
N PRO A 196 2.74 -11.28 -19.21
CA PRO A 196 1.44 -11.74 -18.74
C PRO A 196 1.60 -12.60 -17.48
N LEU A 197 0.62 -12.52 -16.60
CA LEU A 197 0.56 -13.36 -15.41
C LEU A 197 0.16 -14.79 -15.85
N ALA A 198 1.01 -15.76 -15.59
CA ALA A 198 0.75 -17.18 -15.83
C ALA A 198 0.73 -17.93 -14.49
N PHE A 199 -0.06 -18.99 -14.40
CA PHE A 199 -0.20 -19.81 -13.20
C PHE A 199 0.45 -21.20 -13.36
N PRO A 200 1.12 -21.70 -12.32
CA PRO A 200 1.36 -21.07 -11.02
C PRO A 200 2.30 -19.86 -11.13
N ALA A 201 1.87 -18.73 -10.56
CA ALA A 201 2.62 -17.49 -10.64
C ALA A 201 3.80 -17.50 -9.64
N PRO A 202 5.00 -17.00 -10.04
CA PRO A 202 6.10 -16.85 -9.11
C PRO A 202 5.78 -15.83 -8.02
N ARG A 203 6.43 -15.92 -6.87
CA ARG A 203 6.13 -15.07 -5.72
C ARG A 203 6.28 -13.58 -6.03
N SER A 204 7.29 -13.23 -6.81
CA SER A 204 7.52 -11.86 -7.26
C SER A 204 6.32 -11.29 -8.03
N ALA A 205 5.72 -12.07 -8.93
CA ALA A 205 4.51 -11.68 -9.67
C ALA A 205 3.29 -11.58 -8.75
N ARG A 206 3.09 -12.56 -7.85
CA ARG A 206 1.99 -12.53 -6.85
C ARG A 206 2.03 -11.27 -6.00
N LEU A 207 3.19 -10.94 -5.43
CA LEU A 207 3.36 -9.73 -4.61
C LEU A 207 3.11 -8.44 -5.40
N GLN A 208 3.53 -8.38 -6.66
CA GLN A 208 3.25 -7.23 -7.53
C GLN A 208 1.75 -7.10 -7.85
N ALA A 209 1.04 -8.19 -8.10
CA ALA A 209 -0.40 -8.19 -8.32
C ALA A 209 -1.14 -7.72 -7.07
N LEU A 210 -0.84 -8.31 -5.90
CA LEU A 210 -1.42 -7.89 -4.62
C LEU A 210 -1.17 -6.41 -4.32
N ALA A 211 0.04 -5.90 -4.59
CA ALA A 211 0.36 -4.49 -4.36
C ALA A 211 -0.51 -3.52 -5.18
N ARG A 212 -1.04 -3.97 -6.34
CA ARG A 212 -1.94 -3.22 -7.22
C ARG A 212 -3.42 -3.55 -7.03
N GLY A 213 -3.73 -4.56 -6.24
CA GLY A 213 -5.11 -4.95 -5.93
C GLY A 213 -5.83 -3.87 -5.11
N SER A 214 -7.16 -3.85 -5.19
CA SER A 214 -7.99 -2.99 -4.35
C SER A 214 -7.80 -3.34 -2.87
N THR A 215 -7.60 -2.35 -2.02
CA THR A 215 -7.45 -2.53 -0.57
C THR A 215 -8.67 -3.23 0.04
N GLY A 216 -9.88 -2.84 -0.40
CA GLY A 216 -11.13 -3.46 0.07
C GLY A 216 -11.27 -4.92 -0.35
N ALA A 217 -10.94 -5.24 -1.60
CA ALA A 217 -10.98 -6.62 -2.09
C ALA A 217 -9.96 -7.51 -1.36
N LEU A 218 -8.72 -7.04 -1.19
CA LEU A 218 -7.70 -7.77 -0.44
C LEU A 218 -8.11 -8.01 1.01
N MET A 219 -8.75 -7.04 1.65
CA MET A 219 -9.26 -7.17 3.00
C MET A 219 -10.37 -8.23 3.08
N ALA A 220 -11.32 -8.22 2.15
CA ALA A 220 -12.39 -9.21 2.09
C ALA A 220 -11.85 -10.63 1.88
N LEU A 221 -10.90 -10.80 0.95
CA LEU A 221 -10.25 -12.08 0.67
C LEU A 221 -9.43 -12.59 1.86
N ALA A 222 -8.61 -11.74 2.46
CA ALA A 222 -7.80 -12.10 3.63
C ALA A 222 -8.68 -12.50 4.81
N TYR A 223 -9.77 -11.75 5.05
CA TYR A 223 -10.72 -12.05 6.13
C TYR A 223 -11.49 -13.36 5.88
N SER A 224 -11.93 -13.62 4.64
CA SER A 224 -12.59 -14.89 4.29
C SER A 224 -11.67 -16.10 4.50
N GLY A 225 -10.38 -15.95 4.15
CA GLY A 225 -9.36 -16.97 4.39
C GLY A 225 -9.13 -17.27 5.87
N MET A 226 -9.21 -16.28 6.75
CA MET A 226 -9.08 -16.49 8.19
C MET A 226 -10.26 -17.26 8.78
N ARG A 227 -11.47 -17.01 8.32
CA ARG A 227 -12.69 -17.70 8.82
C ARG A 227 -12.71 -19.18 8.49
N GLY A 228 -12.10 -19.59 7.38
CA GLY A 228 -12.10 -20.99 6.91
C GLY A 228 -11.01 -21.89 7.53
N GLN A 229 -10.00 -21.34 8.19
CA GLN A 229 -8.78 -22.08 8.58
C GLN A 229 -8.72 -22.44 10.09
N GLY A 230 -9.85 -22.64 10.74
CA GLY A 230 -9.95 -23.34 12.04
C GLY A 230 -8.83 -23.05 13.06
N GLY A 231 -8.65 -21.79 13.48
CA GLY A 231 -7.83 -21.45 14.64
C GLY A 231 -6.39 -21.00 14.37
N ASP A 232 -5.92 -20.98 13.14
CA ASP A 232 -4.56 -20.52 12.82
C ASP A 232 -4.57 -19.08 12.31
N HIS A 233 -4.72 -18.12 13.23
CA HIS A 233 -4.73 -16.70 12.89
C HIS A 233 -3.30 -16.19 12.70
N PRO A 234 -2.96 -15.62 11.52
CA PRO A 234 -1.69 -14.94 11.34
C PRO A 234 -1.63 -13.73 12.27
N THR A 235 -0.48 -13.55 12.90
CA THR A 235 -0.20 -12.43 13.78
C THR A 235 0.76 -11.48 13.09
N ILE A 236 0.62 -10.19 13.35
CA ILE A 236 1.54 -9.19 12.82
C ILE A 236 2.87 -9.31 13.55
N GLY A 237 3.88 -9.86 12.89
CA GLY A 237 5.26 -9.89 13.38
C GLY A 237 5.83 -8.49 13.44
N GLU A 238 5.71 -7.74 12.35
CA GLU A 238 6.10 -6.34 12.28
C GLU A 238 5.36 -5.62 11.17
N VAL A 239 4.89 -4.38 11.44
CA VAL A 239 4.47 -3.40 10.44
C VAL A 239 5.38 -2.20 10.53
N ARG A 240 5.89 -1.76 9.39
CA ARG A 240 6.77 -0.62 9.27
C ARG A 240 6.28 0.34 8.21
N VAL A 241 6.20 1.62 8.55
CA VAL A 241 5.93 2.72 7.61
C VAL A 241 7.14 3.64 7.61
N GLY A 242 7.67 3.94 6.45
CA GLY A 242 8.84 4.80 6.37
C GLY A 242 9.34 5.04 4.96
N TYR A 243 10.41 5.80 4.88
CA TYR A 243 11.01 6.18 3.62
C TYR A 243 12.14 5.23 3.21
N VAL A 244 12.07 4.77 1.98
CA VAL A 244 13.15 4.03 1.32
C VAL A 244 13.80 4.88 0.24
N ALA A 245 15.14 4.79 0.12
CA ALA A 245 15.88 5.54 -0.89
C ALA A 245 15.77 4.85 -2.26
N LEU A 246 15.48 5.62 -3.30
CA LEU A 246 15.45 5.16 -4.69
C LEU A 246 16.80 5.43 -5.34
N ARG A 247 17.46 4.38 -5.82
CA ARG A 247 18.74 4.45 -6.52
C ARG A 247 18.61 3.79 -7.89
N VAL A 248 19.30 4.35 -8.85
CA VAL A 248 19.43 3.80 -10.20
C VAL A 248 20.89 3.81 -10.60
N THR A 249 21.26 2.89 -11.47
CA THR A 249 22.54 2.94 -12.19
C THR A 249 22.29 3.55 -13.56
N ASP A 250 22.95 4.69 -13.84
CA ASP A 250 22.82 5.37 -15.12
C ASP A 250 23.53 4.59 -16.25
N ARG A 251 23.32 5.01 -17.50
CA ARG A 251 23.94 4.35 -18.68
C ARG A 251 25.48 4.36 -18.68
N ARG A 252 26.09 5.17 -17.81
CA ARG A 252 27.55 5.26 -17.63
C ARG A 252 28.02 4.44 -16.42
N GLY A 253 27.18 3.59 -15.84
CA GLY A 253 27.49 2.77 -14.66
C GLY A 253 27.54 3.54 -13.33
N ARG A 254 27.13 4.81 -13.29
CA ARG A 254 27.20 5.61 -12.05
C ARG A 254 25.92 5.46 -11.25
N ARG A 255 26.05 5.17 -9.97
CA ARG A 255 24.91 5.13 -9.02
C ARG A 255 24.42 6.55 -8.74
N ARG A 256 23.10 6.75 -8.88
CA ARG A 256 22.44 8.01 -8.60
C ARG A 256 21.25 7.78 -7.66
N GLN A 257 21.11 8.63 -6.67
CA GLN A 257 19.93 8.68 -5.84
C GLN A 257 18.90 9.59 -6.50
N LEU A 258 17.71 9.03 -6.83
CA LEU A 258 16.60 9.78 -7.43
C LEU A 258 15.74 10.50 -6.39
N GLY A 259 15.69 9.96 -5.17
CA GLY A 259 14.86 10.49 -4.11
C GLY A 259 14.54 9.44 -3.06
N LYS A 260 13.41 9.62 -2.41
CA LYS A 260 12.86 8.69 -1.41
C LYS A 260 11.37 8.47 -1.66
N MET A 261 10.89 7.30 -1.29
CA MET A 261 9.49 6.92 -1.43
C MET A 261 8.97 6.44 -0.07
N LEU A 262 7.76 6.88 0.30
CA LEU A 262 7.06 6.36 1.45
C LEU A 262 6.45 5.00 1.11
N VAL A 263 6.68 4.02 1.95
CA VAL A 263 6.12 2.67 1.80
C VAL A 263 5.65 2.12 3.13
N THR A 264 4.70 1.20 3.06
CA THR A 264 4.28 0.37 4.18
C THR A 264 4.69 -1.07 3.91
N GLU A 265 5.36 -1.68 4.87
CA GLU A 265 5.78 -3.08 4.85
C GLU A 265 5.13 -3.81 6.02
N ALA A 266 4.61 -5.02 5.77
CA ALA A 266 4.09 -5.90 6.79
C ALA A 266 4.71 -7.30 6.68
N GLU A 267 5.11 -7.86 7.80
CA GLU A 267 5.59 -9.22 7.96
C GLU A 267 4.65 -9.96 8.92
N ASN A 268 3.84 -10.86 8.37
CA ASN A 268 2.86 -11.64 9.14
C ASN A 268 3.46 -13.00 9.48
N ILE A 269 3.37 -13.40 10.73
CA ILE A 269 3.87 -14.69 11.22
C ILE A 269 2.71 -15.58 11.66
N SER A 270 2.88 -16.88 11.49
CA SER A 270 1.95 -17.90 11.97
C SER A 270 2.67 -19.18 12.28
N LYS A 271 2.13 -19.95 13.21
CA LYS A 271 2.63 -21.29 13.48
C LYS A 271 2.46 -22.19 12.26
N ILE A 272 3.42 -23.05 11.99
CA ILE A 272 3.27 -24.14 11.03
C ILE A 272 2.75 -25.35 11.81
N LYS A 273 1.72 -26.04 11.29
CA LYS A 273 1.31 -27.34 11.82
C LYS A 273 2.44 -28.33 11.56
N VAL A 274 3.17 -28.68 12.61
CA VAL A 274 4.31 -29.59 12.52
C VAL A 274 3.78 -31.04 12.43
N LYS A 275 4.23 -31.81 11.44
CA LYS A 275 4.06 -33.26 11.43
C LYS A 275 4.88 -33.82 12.58
N LYS A 276 4.37 -34.82 13.31
CA LYS A 276 4.93 -35.41 14.54
C LYS A 276 6.45 -35.76 14.56
N LYS A 277 7.15 -35.59 13.44
CA LYS A 277 8.59 -35.92 13.31
C LYS A 277 9.54 -34.72 13.34
N ASP A 278 9.03 -33.46 13.29
CA ASP A 278 9.86 -32.26 13.31
C ASP A 278 9.94 -31.67 14.73
N PRO A 279 11.13 -31.63 15.35
CA PRO A 279 11.26 -31.27 16.78
C PRO A 279 11.11 -29.76 17.06
N VAL A 280 11.02 -28.89 16.06
CA VAL A 280 11.00 -27.42 16.25
C VAL A 280 9.74 -26.80 15.64
N PRO A 281 9.00 -25.98 16.40
CA PRO A 281 7.88 -25.22 15.85
C PRO A 281 8.42 -24.09 14.97
N TYR A 282 8.43 -24.30 13.65
CA TYR A 282 8.75 -23.23 12.71
C TYR A 282 7.57 -22.29 12.53
N LEU A 283 7.89 -21.01 12.42
CA LEU A 283 6.96 -19.99 12.00
C LEU A 283 6.99 -19.84 10.48
N SER A 284 5.82 -19.62 9.87
CA SER A 284 5.70 -19.20 8.49
C SER A 284 5.63 -17.68 8.42
N LEU A 285 6.17 -17.12 7.33
CA LEU A 285 6.21 -15.69 7.08
C LEU A 285 5.38 -15.36 5.84
N GLY A 286 4.43 -14.43 5.96
CA GLY A 286 3.77 -13.76 4.84
C GLY A 286 4.28 -12.32 4.73
N TYR A 287 4.35 -11.79 3.51
CA TYR A 287 4.95 -10.49 3.23
C TYR A 287 4.01 -9.59 2.42
N GLY A 288 3.95 -8.32 2.79
CA GLY A 288 3.26 -7.29 2.04
C GLY A 288 4.06 -6.00 2.00
N LEU A 289 4.07 -5.34 0.84
CA LEU A 289 4.67 -4.03 0.64
C LEU A 289 3.81 -3.21 -0.34
N CYS A 290 3.45 -1.99 0.06
CA CYS A 290 2.72 -1.08 -0.80
C CYS A 290 3.21 0.36 -0.67
N PHE A 291 2.83 1.20 -1.63
CA PHE A 291 3.12 2.63 -1.62
C PHE A 291 2.34 3.36 -0.54
N GLY A 292 2.94 4.42 0.00
CA GLY A 292 2.32 5.28 1.00
C GLY A 292 2.13 4.60 2.36
N GLN A 293 1.27 5.18 3.17
CA GLN A 293 0.85 4.64 4.45
C GLN A 293 -0.49 3.90 4.29
N ASN A 294 -0.43 2.57 4.18
CA ASN A 294 -1.60 1.71 4.08
C ASN A 294 -1.33 0.36 4.77
N GLU A 295 -1.40 0.35 6.10
CA GLU A 295 -1.12 -0.81 6.93
C GLU A 295 -2.12 -1.94 6.65
N THR A 296 -3.40 -1.62 6.50
CA THR A 296 -4.45 -2.60 6.17
C THR A 296 -4.09 -3.37 4.91
N LYS A 297 -3.70 -2.69 3.83
CA LYS A 297 -3.31 -3.33 2.58
C LYS A 297 -2.09 -4.23 2.76
N ALA A 298 -1.03 -3.71 3.39
CA ALA A 298 0.21 -4.47 3.57
C ALA A 298 -0.01 -5.73 4.43
N ILE A 299 -0.83 -5.65 5.49
CA ILE A 299 -1.19 -6.78 6.33
C ILE A 299 -1.99 -7.83 5.52
N CYS A 300 -3.01 -7.40 4.78
CA CYS A 300 -3.82 -8.29 3.95
C CYS A 300 -2.99 -8.97 2.85
N MET A 301 -2.06 -8.24 2.22
CA MET A 301 -1.09 -8.82 1.28
C MET A 301 -0.26 -9.92 1.94
N GLY A 302 0.26 -9.69 3.15
CA GLY A 302 1.03 -10.69 3.89
C GLY A 302 0.21 -11.93 4.24
N MET A 303 -1.06 -11.76 4.58
CA MET A 303 -1.98 -12.88 4.82
C MET A 303 -2.19 -13.71 3.55
N LEU A 304 -2.48 -13.07 2.43
CA LEU A 304 -2.74 -13.74 1.15
C LEU A 304 -1.46 -14.35 0.55
N ASP A 305 -0.30 -13.67 0.64
CA ASP A 305 0.99 -14.24 0.23
C ASP A 305 1.26 -15.56 0.97
N ARG A 306 1.01 -15.59 2.28
CA ARG A 306 1.16 -16.80 3.07
C ARG A 306 0.15 -17.89 2.64
N SER A 307 -1.12 -17.54 2.52
CA SER A 307 -2.19 -18.49 2.19
C SER A 307 -1.94 -19.18 0.84
N MET A 308 -1.56 -18.41 -0.18
CA MET A 308 -1.23 -18.95 -1.50
C MET A 308 0.01 -19.86 -1.54
N ARG A 309 0.91 -19.77 -0.54
CA ARG A 309 2.11 -20.62 -0.47
C ARG A 309 1.91 -21.91 0.31
N ILE A 310 1.12 -21.86 1.36
CA ILE A 310 0.92 -23.02 2.25
C ILE A 310 -0.03 -24.02 1.61
N GLY A 311 -0.94 -23.54 0.77
CA GLY A 311 -2.01 -24.36 0.24
C GLY A 311 -2.98 -24.80 1.35
N GLY A 312 -4.05 -25.47 1.00
CA GLY A 312 -5.03 -26.01 1.93
C GLY A 312 -6.24 -26.49 1.14
N ASP A 313 -7.11 -27.27 1.78
CA ASP A 313 -8.26 -27.84 1.13
C ASP A 313 -9.38 -26.79 0.91
N GLY A 314 -9.52 -26.28 -0.31
CA GLY A 314 -10.76 -25.72 -0.82
C GLY A 314 -11.14 -24.29 -0.45
N ALA A 315 -10.33 -23.53 0.29
CA ALA A 315 -10.67 -22.12 0.57
C ALA A 315 -10.28 -21.20 -0.63
N PRO A 316 -11.17 -20.31 -1.10
CA PRO A 316 -10.88 -19.45 -2.26
C PRO A 316 -9.61 -18.60 -2.09
N ALA A 317 -9.31 -18.14 -0.88
CA ALA A 317 -8.14 -17.30 -0.59
C ALA A 317 -6.77 -18.01 -0.71
N ILE A 318 -6.73 -19.30 -1.03
CA ILE A 318 -5.51 -20.06 -1.31
C ILE A 318 -5.29 -20.32 -2.80
N SER A 319 -6.33 -20.18 -3.62
CA SER A 319 -6.20 -20.26 -5.08
C SER A 319 -5.55 -18.99 -5.61
N GLN A 320 -4.40 -19.14 -6.27
CA GLN A 320 -3.71 -18.01 -6.89
C GLN A 320 -4.57 -17.36 -7.98
N GLU A 321 -5.26 -18.16 -8.78
CA GLU A 321 -6.12 -17.68 -9.86
C GLU A 321 -7.26 -16.84 -9.28
N PHE A 322 -7.94 -17.34 -8.26
CA PHE A 322 -9.03 -16.62 -7.63
C PHE A 322 -8.56 -15.30 -7.00
N VAL A 323 -7.48 -15.31 -6.24
CA VAL A 323 -6.98 -14.12 -5.51
C VAL A 323 -6.40 -13.06 -6.45
N LEU A 324 -5.74 -13.46 -7.53
CA LEU A 324 -5.01 -12.53 -8.38
C LEU A 324 -5.81 -12.02 -9.58
N TYR A 325 -6.98 -12.63 -9.88
CA TYR A 325 -7.91 -12.12 -10.89
C TYR A 325 -9.04 -11.24 -10.31
N HIS A 326 -9.28 -11.25 -9.02
CA HIS A 326 -10.26 -10.43 -8.31
C HIS A 326 -9.60 -9.35 -7.48
#